data_4dd35caee77049ff16fac78ded457f19
#
_entry.id   4dd35caee77049ff16fac78ded457f19
#
_cell.length_a   1.000
_cell.length_b   1.000
_cell.length_c   1.000
_cell.angle_alpha   90.00
_cell.angle_beta   90.00
_cell.angle_gamma   90.00
#
_symmetry.space_group_name_H-M   'P 1'
#
loop_
_entity.id
_entity.type
_entity.pdbx_description
1 polymer ?
#
loop_
_entity_poly.entity_id
_entity_poly.type
_entity_poly.pdbx_seq_one_letter_code
_entity_poly.pdbx_strand_id
1 'polypeptide(L)'
;MKRLLFLIVLVSLAARAASLEAVKSETNPKKRAALALDNCEAAMNEARNASHAGDWKKMAAAFQEVNASADVCYDSLCQTGKPPRKNLLYKRAELKLRSLIRMMASVTDEIPYDQREPADQAREHLQEVHDKILNEEMQKR
;
A
#
# COMPACT_ATOMS: atom_id res chain seq x y z
N MET A 1 -20.54 18.70 -22.24
CA MET A 1 -19.39 17.80 -22.22
C MET A 1 -18.46 17.99 -21.01
N LYS A 2 -18.17 19.22 -20.58
CA LYS A 2 -17.31 19.46 -19.38
C LYS A 2 -17.87 18.91 -18.06
N ARG A 3 -19.19 18.84 -17.89
CA ARG A 3 -19.83 18.33 -16.66
C ARG A 3 -19.80 16.80 -16.54
N LEU A 4 -19.73 16.07 -17.63
CA LEU A 4 -19.66 14.60 -17.63
C LEU A 4 -18.27 14.09 -17.23
N LEU A 5 -17.21 14.80 -17.64
CA LEU A 5 -15.82 14.47 -17.27
C LEU A 5 -15.55 14.66 -15.77
N PHE A 6 -16.20 15.64 -15.15
CA PHE A 6 -16.05 15.89 -13.70
C PHE A 6 -16.73 14.80 -12.86
N LEU A 7 -17.83 14.24 -13.33
CA LEU A 7 -18.53 13.14 -12.65
C LEU A 7 -17.73 11.83 -12.67
N ILE A 8 -17.01 11.55 -13.76
CA ILE A 8 -16.20 10.33 -13.90
C ILE A 8 -14.99 10.36 -12.95
N VAL A 9 -14.39 11.53 -12.73
CA VAL A 9 -13.26 11.68 -11.81
C VAL A 9 -13.70 11.52 -10.34
N LEU A 10 -14.89 12.02 -9.98
CA LEU A 10 -15.42 11.85 -8.63
C LEU A 10 -15.78 10.39 -8.29
N VAL A 11 -16.29 9.65 -9.27
CA VAL A 11 -16.66 8.23 -9.10
C VAL A 11 -15.42 7.37 -8.87
N SER A 12 -14.30 7.67 -9.53
CA SER A 12 -13.06 6.91 -9.34
C SER A 12 -12.41 7.13 -7.96
N LEU A 13 -12.52 8.33 -7.39
CA LEU A 13 -12.01 8.61 -6.04
C LEU A 13 -12.86 7.93 -4.96
N ALA A 14 -14.18 7.95 -5.13
CA ALA A 14 -15.11 7.30 -4.20
C ALA A 14 -14.98 5.76 -4.22
N ALA A 15 -14.73 5.17 -5.38
CA ALA A 15 -14.53 3.73 -5.52
C ALA A 15 -13.27 3.24 -4.79
N ARG A 16 -12.24 4.07 -4.67
CA ARG A 16 -10.99 3.69 -4.02
C ARG A 16 -11.05 3.79 -2.50
N ALA A 17 -11.63 4.86 -1.96
CA ALA A 17 -11.91 4.98 -0.53
C ALA A 17 -12.82 3.84 -0.04
N ALA A 18 -13.80 3.45 -0.86
CA ALA A 18 -14.64 2.28 -0.60
C ALA A 18 -13.86 0.96 -0.62
N SER A 19 -12.77 0.84 -1.41
CA SER A 19 -11.94 -0.37 -1.48
C SER A 19 -11.17 -0.63 -0.19
N LEU A 20 -10.53 0.37 0.40
CA LEU A 20 -9.82 0.20 1.68
C LEU A 20 -10.79 -0.09 2.84
N GLU A 21 -11.94 0.59 2.89
CA GLU A 21 -12.97 0.31 3.89
C GLU A 21 -13.55 -1.11 3.72
N ALA A 22 -13.73 -1.59 2.49
CA ALA A 22 -14.12 -2.98 2.23
C ALA A 22 -13.07 -3.97 2.72
N VAL A 23 -11.78 -3.68 2.53
CA VAL A 23 -10.68 -4.50 3.08
C VAL A 23 -10.74 -4.54 4.60
N LYS A 24 -10.89 -3.41 5.27
CA LYS A 24 -10.98 -3.31 6.73
C LYS A 24 -12.19 -4.06 7.29
N SER A 25 -13.30 -4.11 6.54
CA SER A 25 -14.53 -4.80 6.95
C SER A 25 -14.47 -6.32 6.79
N GLU A 26 -13.48 -6.86 6.08
CA GLU A 26 -13.27 -8.31 5.96
C GLU A 26 -12.91 -8.91 7.32
N THR A 27 -13.72 -9.85 7.79
CA THR A 27 -13.58 -10.46 9.14
C THR A 27 -12.51 -11.54 9.20
N ASN A 28 -12.22 -12.21 8.08
CA ASN A 28 -11.17 -13.23 8.02
C ASN A 28 -9.78 -12.57 7.90
N PRO A 29 -8.91 -12.68 8.92
CA PRO A 29 -7.64 -11.99 8.91
C PRO A 29 -6.69 -12.44 7.77
N LYS A 30 -6.74 -13.70 7.35
CA LYS A 30 -5.93 -14.17 6.21
C LYS A 30 -6.37 -13.51 4.91
N LYS A 31 -7.67 -13.46 4.68
CA LYS A 31 -8.26 -12.84 3.50
C LYS A 31 -8.03 -11.32 3.53
N ARG A 32 -8.21 -10.69 4.69
CA ARG A 32 -7.97 -9.26 4.88
C ARG A 32 -6.51 -8.90 4.60
N ALA A 33 -5.54 -9.69 5.05
CA ALA A 33 -4.12 -9.47 4.75
C ALA A 33 -3.83 -9.52 3.25
N ALA A 34 -4.38 -10.50 2.54
CA ALA A 34 -4.21 -10.63 1.09
C ALA A 34 -4.85 -9.45 0.33
N LEU A 35 -6.06 -9.07 0.70
CA LEU A 35 -6.76 -7.93 0.10
C LEU A 35 -6.03 -6.61 0.37
N ALA A 36 -5.46 -6.44 1.57
CA ALA A 36 -4.66 -5.26 1.92
C ALA A 36 -3.38 -5.16 1.07
N LEU A 37 -2.70 -6.27 0.79
CA LEU A 37 -1.55 -6.29 -0.11
C LEU A 37 -1.94 -5.89 -1.54
N ASP A 38 -3.03 -6.42 -2.05
CA ASP A 38 -3.54 -6.09 -3.38
C ASP A 38 -3.91 -4.60 -3.47
N ASN A 39 -4.53 -4.06 -2.42
CA ASN A 39 -4.85 -2.63 -2.36
C ASN A 39 -3.61 -1.75 -2.24
N CYS A 40 -2.59 -2.19 -1.52
CA CYS A 40 -1.29 -1.51 -1.42
C CYS A 40 -0.63 -1.37 -2.80
N GLU A 41 -0.59 -2.46 -3.58
CA GLU A 41 -0.07 -2.45 -4.94
C GLU A 41 -0.88 -1.54 -5.88
N ALA A 42 -2.19 -1.62 -5.80
CA ALA A 42 -3.07 -0.78 -6.59
C ALA A 42 -2.90 0.72 -6.26
N ALA A 43 -2.77 1.07 -4.98
CA ALA A 43 -2.50 2.44 -4.54
C ALA A 43 -1.11 2.94 -5.00
N MET A 44 -0.11 2.07 -5.00
CA MET A 44 1.22 2.38 -5.53
C MET A 44 1.18 2.71 -7.02
N ASN A 45 0.46 1.92 -7.81
CA ASN A 45 0.28 2.18 -9.24
C ASN A 45 -0.46 3.51 -9.49
N GLU A 46 -1.43 3.82 -8.66
CA GLU A 46 -2.14 5.11 -8.74
C GLU A 46 -1.23 6.30 -8.41
N ALA A 47 -0.40 6.17 -7.38
CA ALA A 47 0.58 7.19 -7.02
C ALA A 47 1.57 7.45 -8.18
N ARG A 48 2.07 6.39 -8.82
CA ARG A 48 2.92 6.50 -10.00
C ARG A 48 2.21 7.20 -11.16
N ASN A 49 0.99 6.81 -11.47
CA ASN A 49 0.22 7.42 -12.55
C ASN A 49 -0.08 8.90 -12.26
N ALA A 50 -0.43 9.25 -11.02
CA ALA A 50 -0.62 10.63 -10.60
C ALA A 50 0.66 11.46 -10.72
N SER A 51 1.82 10.88 -10.35
CA SER A 51 3.14 11.50 -10.52
C SER A 51 3.42 11.81 -11.99
N HIS A 52 3.20 10.86 -12.89
CA HIS A 52 3.38 11.06 -14.34
C HIS A 52 2.45 12.13 -14.91
N ALA A 53 1.26 12.28 -14.34
CA ALA A 53 0.31 13.32 -14.72
C ALA A 53 0.60 14.69 -14.07
N GLY A 54 1.57 14.78 -13.15
CA GLY A 54 1.85 16.00 -12.40
C GLY A 54 0.77 16.36 -11.37
N ASP A 55 -0.09 15.43 -11.02
CA ASP A 55 -1.12 15.60 -9.99
C ASP A 55 -0.58 15.23 -8.61
N TRP A 56 0.17 16.16 -8.01
CA TRP A 56 0.88 15.95 -6.75
C TRP A 56 -0.04 15.71 -5.56
N LYS A 57 -1.21 16.33 -5.55
CA LYS A 57 -2.21 16.13 -4.50
C LYS A 57 -2.76 14.71 -4.53
N LYS A 58 -3.10 14.22 -5.70
CA LYS A 58 -3.58 12.85 -5.91
C LYS A 58 -2.49 11.83 -5.60
N MET A 59 -1.26 12.11 -6.01
CA MET A 59 -0.08 11.31 -5.70
C MET A 59 0.12 11.16 -4.19
N ALA A 60 0.09 12.28 -3.44
CA ALA A 60 0.24 12.27 -1.99
C ALA A 60 -0.87 11.46 -1.30
N ALA A 61 -2.11 11.62 -1.73
CA ALA A 61 -3.25 10.84 -1.22
C ALA A 61 -3.09 9.35 -1.50
N ALA A 62 -2.61 8.97 -2.68
CA ALA A 62 -2.34 7.57 -3.04
C ALA A 62 -1.21 6.97 -2.20
N PHE A 63 -0.15 7.69 -1.90
CA PHE A 63 0.91 7.24 -0.99
C PHE A 63 0.41 7.05 0.45
N GLN A 64 -0.49 7.89 0.94
CA GLN A 64 -1.13 7.68 2.25
C GLN A 64 -1.95 6.38 2.26
N GLU A 65 -2.62 6.05 1.17
CA GLU A 65 -3.37 4.79 1.05
C GLU A 65 -2.43 3.58 0.98
N VAL A 66 -1.27 3.69 0.34
CA VAL A 66 -0.20 2.68 0.40
C VAL A 66 0.18 2.38 1.84
N ASN A 67 0.45 3.41 2.64
CA ASN A 67 0.81 3.27 4.05
C ASN A 67 -0.30 2.61 4.87
N ALA A 68 -1.53 3.08 4.73
CA ALA A 68 -2.68 2.53 5.45
C ALA A 68 -2.93 1.05 5.07
N SER A 69 -2.78 0.70 3.81
CA SER A 69 -2.94 -0.69 3.34
C SER A 69 -1.85 -1.61 3.87
N ALA A 70 -0.60 -1.13 3.95
CA ALA A 70 0.50 -1.88 4.55
C ALA A 70 0.26 -2.16 6.04
N ASP A 71 -0.24 -1.18 6.79
CA ASP A 71 -0.59 -1.32 8.20
C ASP A 71 -1.71 -2.35 8.40
N VAL A 72 -2.77 -2.28 7.59
CA VAL A 72 -3.87 -3.26 7.64
C VAL A 72 -3.37 -4.66 7.33
N CYS A 73 -2.45 -4.81 6.38
CA CYS A 73 -1.82 -6.09 6.07
C CYS A 73 -1.08 -6.64 7.29
N TYR A 74 -0.21 -5.86 7.89
CA TYR A 74 0.58 -6.28 9.05
C TYR A 74 -0.30 -6.66 10.24
N ASP A 75 -1.24 -5.81 10.62
CA ASP A 75 -2.17 -6.07 11.72
C ASP A 75 -2.99 -7.34 11.49
N SER A 76 -3.40 -7.57 10.24
CA SER A 76 -4.15 -8.77 9.87
C SER A 76 -3.30 -10.04 9.95
N LEU A 77 -2.02 -9.96 9.56
CA LEU A 77 -1.07 -11.07 9.72
C LEU A 77 -0.90 -11.46 11.19
N CYS A 78 -0.78 -10.48 12.08
CA CYS A 78 -0.68 -10.71 13.52
C CYS A 78 -1.92 -11.43 14.09
N GLN A 79 -3.08 -11.24 13.49
CA GLN A 79 -4.34 -11.85 13.91
C GLN A 79 -4.58 -13.26 13.35
N THR A 80 -3.73 -13.77 12.48
CA THR A 80 -3.93 -15.10 11.87
C THR A 80 -3.73 -16.27 12.82
N GLY A 81 -3.09 -16.05 13.97
CA GLY A 81 -2.86 -17.06 15.01
C GLY A 81 -1.83 -18.14 14.66
N LYS A 82 -1.22 -18.12 13.47
CA LYS A 82 -0.15 -19.05 13.08
C LYS A 82 1.23 -18.42 13.32
N PRO A 83 2.22 -19.21 13.74
CA PRO A 83 3.60 -18.73 13.83
C PRO A 83 4.07 -18.16 12.49
N PRO A 84 4.74 -17.01 12.45
CA PRO A 84 5.19 -16.38 11.20
C PRO A 84 5.97 -17.29 10.27
N ARG A 85 6.86 -18.11 10.82
CA ARG A 85 7.70 -19.06 10.05
C ARG A 85 6.91 -20.15 9.31
N LYS A 86 5.71 -20.48 9.80
CA LYS A 86 4.80 -21.50 9.23
C LYS A 86 3.67 -20.86 8.43
N ASN A 87 3.62 -19.55 8.37
CA ASN A 87 2.56 -18.81 7.70
C ASN A 87 3.06 -18.25 6.37
N LEU A 88 2.68 -18.91 5.28
CA LEU A 88 3.05 -18.48 3.92
C LEU A 88 2.63 -17.04 3.59
N LEU A 89 1.63 -16.49 4.28
CA LEU A 89 1.20 -15.11 4.08
C LEU A 89 2.26 -14.11 4.53
N TYR A 90 3.02 -14.38 5.60
CA TYR A 90 4.15 -13.55 6.01
C TYR A 90 5.20 -13.48 4.91
N LYS A 91 5.57 -14.62 4.35
CA LYS A 91 6.54 -14.69 3.25
C LYS A 91 6.05 -13.96 1.99
N ARG A 92 4.78 -14.15 1.65
CA ARG A 92 4.16 -13.45 0.53
C ARG A 92 4.14 -11.94 0.74
N ALA A 93 3.78 -11.48 1.94
CA ALA A 93 3.78 -10.07 2.31
C ALA A 93 5.19 -9.48 2.25
N GLU A 94 6.18 -10.15 2.82
CA GLU A 94 7.59 -9.75 2.78
C GLU A 94 8.07 -9.53 1.33
N LEU A 95 7.87 -10.50 0.46
CA LEU A 95 8.28 -10.43 -0.93
C LEU A 95 7.56 -9.32 -1.70
N LYS A 96 6.27 -9.14 -1.48
CA LYS A 96 5.48 -8.10 -2.13
C LYS A 96 5.93 -6.71 -1.68
N LEU A 97 6.10 -6.48 -0.38
CA LEU A 97 6.57 -5.21 0.16
C LEU A 97 7.98 -4.87 -0.33
N ARG A 98 8.87 -5.85 -0.39
CA ARG A 98 10.20 -5.67 -0.98
C ARG A 98 10.13 -5.21 -2.44
N SER A 99 9.24 -5.78 -3.23
CA SER A 99 9.00 -5.38 -4.61
C SER A 99 8.46 -3.95 -4.71
N LEU A 100 7.50 -3.59 -3.84
CA LEU A 100 6.93 -2.25 -3.80
C LEU A 100 7.95 -1.19 -3.37
N ILE A 101 8.83 -1.50 -2.43
CA ILE A 101 9.93 -0.61 -2.01
C ILE A 101 10.88 -0.33 -3.17
N ARG A 102 11.21 -1.34 -3.97
CA ARG A 102 12.03 -1.15 -5.18
C ARG A 102 11.32 -0.28 -6.22
N MET A 103 10.04 -0.51 -6.46
CA MET A 103 9.22 0.33 -7.34
C MET A 103 9.18 1.77 -6.85
N MET A 104 9.03 1.97 -5.54
CA MET A 104 9.02 3.29 -4.91
C MET A 104 10.32 4.05 -5.17
N ALA A 105 11.46 3.40 -5.07
CA ALA A 105 12.74 4.04 -5.35
C ALA A 105 12.79 4.60 -6.78
N SER A 106 12.35 3.82 -7.78
CA SER A 106 12.27 4.26 -9.17
C SER A 106 11.29 5.42 -9.36
N VAL A 107 10.11 5.33 -8.77
CA VAL A 107 9.10 6.40 -8.85
C VAL A 107 9.60 7.70 -8.20
N THR A 108 10.27 7.61 -7.06
CA THR A 108 10.81 8.77 -6.35
C THR A 108 11.85 9.52 -7.18
N ASP A 109 12.69 8.79 -7.92
CA ASP A 109 13.72 9.42 -8.78
C ASP A 109 13.11 10.26 -9.91
N GLU A 110 11.90 9.93 -10.35
CA GLU A 110 11.16 10.67 -11.39
C GLU A 110 10.40 11.88 -10.84
N ILE A 111 10.22 12.00 -9.53
CA ILE A 111 9.47 13.08 -8.88
C ILE A 111 10.39 14.29 -8.67
N PRO A 112 9.97 15.53 -9.02
CA PRO A 112 10.70 16.74 -8.69
C PRO A 112 11.04 16.83 -7.20
N TYR A 113 12.21 17.32 -6.87
CA TYR A 113 12.73 17.33 -5.49
C TYR A 113 11.75 17.95 -4.48
N ASP A 114 11.13 19.06 -4.84
CA ASP A 114 10.16 19.77 -4.01
C ASP A 114 8.82 19.03 -3.79
N GLN A 115 8.59 17.94 -4.52
CA GLN A 115 7.39 17.10 -4.42
C GLN A 115 7.65 15.70 -3.86
N ARG A 116 8.90 15.38 -3.47
CA ARG A 116 9.31 14.02 -3.06
C ARG A 116 8.89 13.62 -1.66
N GLU A 117 8.62 14.56 -0.77
CA GLU A 117 8.36 14.25 0.64
C GLU A 117 7.31 13.15 0.85
N PRO A 118 6.14 13.16 0.20
CA PRO A 118 5.15 12.08 0.38
C PRO A 118 5.68 10.69 -0.05
N ALA A 119 6.49 10.63 -1.11
CA ALA A 119 7.11 9.40 -1.58
C ALA A 119 8.20 8.90 -0.62
N ASP A 120 9.02 9.78 -0.10
CA ASP A 120 10.07 9.43 0.87
C ASP A 120 9.47 8.91 2.17
N GLN A 121 8.43 9.56 2.69
CA GLN A 121 7.69 9.10 3.87
C GLN A 121 7.05 7.74 3.64
N ALA A 122 6.43 7.53 2.49
CA ALA A 122 5.82 6.23 2.16
C ALA A 122 6.86 5.12 2.04
N ARG A 123 8.01 5.40 1.45
CA ARG A 123 9.11 4.43 1.36
C ARG A 123 9.63 4.03 2.74
N GLU A 124 9.85 5.00 3.61
CA GLU A 124 10.29 4.76 4.99
C GLU A 124 9.27 3.91 5.75
N HIS A 125 7.99 4.24 5.64
CA HIS A 125 6.92 3.48 6.29
C HIS A 125 6.82 2.03 5.76
N LEU A 126 6.89 1.84 4.45
CA LEU A 126 6.93 0.48 3.86
C LEU A 126 8.14 -0.32 4.34
N GLN A 127 9.30 0.33 4.46
CA GLN A 127 10.50 -0.31 4.99
C GLN A 127 10.31 -0.75 6.44
N GLU A 128 9.72 0.09 7.29
CA GLU A 128 9.41 -0.26 8.68
C GLU A 128 8.47 -1.47 8.77
N VAL A 129 7.40 -1.49 7.98
CA VAL A 129 6.45 -2.61 7.97
C VAL A 129 7.11 -3.89 7.45
N HIS A 130 7.91 -3.78 6.39
CA HIS A 130 8.69 -4.89 5.84
C HIS A 130 9.64 -5.48 6.89
N ASP A 131 10.36 -4.63 7.59
CA ASP A 131 11.33 -5.05 8.61
C ASP A 131 10.65 -5.73 9.80
N LYS A 132 9.48 -5.25 10.23
CA LYS A 132 8.66 -5.93 11.25
C LYS A 132 8.28 -7.34 10.81
N ILE A 133 7.80 -7.50 9.59
CA ILE A 133 7.40 -8.80 9.04
C ILE A 133 8.62 -9.73 8.95
N LEU A 134 9.73 -9.25 8.42
CA LEU A 134 10.96 -10.04 8.27
C LEU A 134 11.51 -10.48 9.64
N ASN A 135 11.55 -9.58 10.62
CA ASN A 135 12.00 -9.89 11.96
C ASN A 135 11.15 -10.97 12.64
N GLU A 136 9.83 -10.92 12.45
CA GLU A 136 8.94 -11.96 12.99
C GLU A 136 9.14 -13.31 12.30
N GLU A 137 9.40 -13.34 10.99
CA GLU A 137 9.73 -14.57 10.27
C GLU A 137 11.06 -15.18 10.75
N MET A 138 12.02 -14.34 11.10
CA MET A 138 13.36 -14.77 11.50
C MET A 138 13.51 -15.10 12.98
N GLN A 139 12.56 -14.72 13.83
CA GLN A 139 12.61 -15.04 15.25
C GLN A 139 12.64 -16.56 15.48
N LYS A 140 13.71 -17.03 16.11
CA LYS A 140 13.81 -18.40 16.59
C LYS A 140 13.06 -18.49 17.93
N ARG A 141 12.03 -19.28 17.98
CA ARG A 141 11.47 -19.76 19.23
C ARG A 141 12.08 -21.11 19.58
#